data_9c628e00b52fc6bce87eac3097c9ccb7
#
_entry.id   9c628e00b52fc6bce87eac3097c9ccb7
#
_cell.length_a   1.000
_cell.length_b   1.000
_cell.length_c   1.000
_cell.angle_alpha   90.00
_cell.angle_beta   90.00
_cell.angle_gamma   90.00
#
_symmetry.space_group_name_H-M   'P 1'
#
loop_
_entity.id
_entity.type
_entity.pdbx_description
1 polymer ?
#
loop_
_entity_poly.entity_id
_entity_poly.type
_entity_poly.pdbx_seq_one_letter_code
_entity_poly.pdbx_strand_id
1 'polypeptide(L)'
;MGSLLKWETKQTLASLSFWIIGAVMALLPALFLILTLRGSDVTGYEAYLEGLSNFNGFMVFIVGIFAGIHVTGAFETRKIQAAVMAGNSRIKILLAKFFTYTATIALFTFIGIAVSTAIAFYMRGTGGIDGTFARMIIARALLFILVETAYSAICFLIAMFMRHQGASIGFNLMMMVALSTAVQLLIANPTAEKIFRFIPAGQSLFVVGDMSNKNILMALASVAIFFAAVPALSFIRFGKEELK
;
A
#
# COMPACT_ATOMS: atom_id res chain seq x y z
N MET A 1 13.37 15.35 -14.73
CA MET A 1 12.73 14.31 -13.88
C MET A 1 13.30 14.33 -12.46
N GLY A 2 14.62 14.25 -12.27
CA GLY A 2 15.25 14.17 -10.94
C GLY A 2 14.99 15.37 -10.02
N SER A 3 15.01 16.59 -10.53
CA SER A 3 14.71 17.80 -9.76
C SER A 3 13.26 17.82 -9.24
N LEU A 4 12.31 17.40 -10.09
CA LEU A 4 10.90 17.33 -9.74
C LEU A 4 10.63 16.24 -8.68
N LEU A 5 11.24 15.07 -8.84
CA LEU A 5 11.15 13.98 -7.85
C LEU A 5 11.74 14.43 -6.50
N LYS A 6 12.91 15.08 -6.51
CA LYS A 6 13.54 15.61 -5.29
C LYS A 6 12.64 16.65 -4.61
N TRP A 7 11.97 17.50 -5.37
CA TRP A 7 11.05 18.50 -4.84
C TRP A 7 9.80 17.83 -4.21
N GLU A 8 9.17 16.88 -4.90
CA GLU A 8 8.01 16.12 -4.39
C GLU A 8 8.38 15.36 -3.10
N THR A 9 9.52 14.67 -3.09
CA THR A 9 9.99 13.93 -1.90
C THR A 9 10.23 14.88 -0.72
N LYS A 10 10.89 16.02 -0.94
CA LYS A 10 11.12 17.01 0.10
C LYS A 10 9.79 17.55 0.66
N GLN A 11 8.81 17.82 -0.21
CA GLN A 11 7.50 18.30 0.20
C GLN A 11 6.73 17.25 1.01
N THR A 12 6.81 15.98 0.62
CA THR A 12 6.17 14.86 1.33
C THR A 12 6.78 14.71 2.72
N LEU A 13 8.10 14.66 2.83
CA LEU A 13 8.81 14.54 4.12
C LEU A 13 8.60 15.74 5.04
N ALA A 14 8.39 16.94 4.50
CA ALA A 14 8.11 18.15 5.26
C ALA A 14 6.64 18.24 5.73
N SER A 15 5.75 17.38 5.23
CA SER A 15 4.33 17.42 5.61
C SER A 15 4.10 16.73 6.95
N LEU A 16 3.31 17.36 7.82
CA LEU A 16 2.91 16.77 9.10
C LEU A 16 2.12 15.47 8.88
N SER A 17 1.31 15.41 7.82
CA SER A 17 0.52 14.23 7.45
C SER A 17 1.38 12.99 7.20
N PHE A 18 2.58 13.14 6.62
CA PHE A 18 3.52 12.05 6.43
C PHE A 18 3.92 11.41 7.77
N TRP A 19 4.29 12.22 8.75
CA TRP A 19 4.73 11.73 10.06
C TRP A 19 3.60 11.12 10.88
N ILE A 20 2.42 11.76 10.88
CA ILE A 20 1.25 11.23 11.60
C ILE A 20 0.82 9.89 10.99
N ILE A 21 0.68 9.81 9.67
CA ILE A 21 0.25 8.58 8.99
C ILE A 21 1.30 7.49 9.16
N GLY A 22 2.58 7.81 9.03
CA GLY A 22 3.67 6.86 9.26
C GLY A 22 3.69 6.32 10.69
N ALA A 23 3.49 7.17 11.70
CA ALA A 23 3.38 6.74 13.09
C ALA A 23 2.16 5.83 13.32
N VAL A 24 1.01 6.19 12.77
CA VAL A 24 -0.22 5.39 12.86
C VAL A 24 -0.03 4.02 12.21
N MET A 25 0.61 3.98 11.03
CA MET A 25 0.91 2.72 10.32
C MET A 25 1.88 1.82 11.07
N ALA A 26 2.81 2.38 11.84
CA ALA A 26 3.72 1.59 12.66
C ALA A 26 3.07 1.11 13.96
N LEU A 27 2.30 1.98 14.63
CA LEU A 27 1.85 1.75 15.99
C LEU A 27 0.51 1.00 16.09
N LEU A 28 -0.48 1.29 15.23
CA LEU A 28 -1.80 0.67 15.33
C LEU A 28 -1.78 -0.85 15.07
N PRO A 29 -1.19 -1.35 13.97
CA PRO A 29 -1.10 -2.79 13.74
C PRO A 29 -0.29 -3.50 14.83
N ALA A 30 0.77 -2.85 15.32
CA ALA A 30 1.61 -3.36 16.39
C ALA A 30 0.85 -3.47 17.73
N LEU A 31 0.10 -2.44 18.09
CA LEU A 31 -0.74 -2.47 19.29
C LEU A 31 -1.81 -3.57 19.21
N PHE A 32 -2.46 -3.69 18.06
CA PHE A 32 -3.46 -4.72 17.83
C PHE A 32 -2.86 -6.11 17.91
N LEU A 33 -1.66 -6.31 17.34
CA LEU A 33 -0.92 -7.57 17.46
C LEU A 33 -0.60 -7.92 18.91
N ILE A 34 -0.16 -6.96 19.73
CA ILE A 34 0.08 -7.18 21.17
C ILE A 34 -1.19 -7.65 21.89
N LEU A 35 -2.33 -7.05 21.55
CA LEU A 35 -3.61 -7.40 22.16
C LEU A 35 -4.06 -8.81 21.77
N THR A 36 -3.93 -9.19 20.50
CA THR A 36 -4.29 -10.53 20.01
C THR A 36 -3.38 -11.61 20.60
N LEU A 37 -2.08 -11.34 20.72
CA LEU A 37 -1.12 -12.31 21.23
C LEU A 37 -1.24 -12.54 22.75
N ARG A 38 -1.83 -11.63 23.53
CA ARG A 38 -1.98 -11.81 24.98
C ARG A 38 -2.85 -12.99 25.39
N GLY A 39 -3.79 -13.40 24.54
CA GLY A 39 -4.74 -14.49 24.83
C GLY A 39 -4.55 -15.76 24.01
N SER A 40 -3.49 -15.85 23.19
CA SER A 40 -3.27 -16.97 22.25
C SER A 40 -1.95 -17.70 22.54
N ASP A 41 -1.93 -19.03 22.43
CA ASP A 41 -0.72 -19.86 22.48
C ASP A 41 -0.22 -20.18 21.06
N VAL A 42 0.19 -19.14 20.32
CA VAL A 42 0.72 -19.28 18.98
C VAL A 42 2.24 -19.23 18.97
N THR A 43 2.85 -19.88 17.99
CA THR A 43 4.31 -19.84 17.76
C THR A 43 4.76 -18.47 17.25
N GLY A 44 6.04 -18.16 17.34
CA GLY A 44 6.58 -16.89 16.82
C GLY A 44 6.33 -16.70 15.32
N TYR A 45 6.31 -17.78 14.54
CA TYR A 45 5.97 -17.73 13.12
C TYR A 45 4.49 -17.42 12.87
N GLU A 46 3.59 -18.06 13.59
CA GLU A 46 2.14 -17.75 13.50
C GLU A 46 1.88 -16.31 13.92
N ALA A 47 2.52 -15.83 14.99
CA ALA A 47 2.45 -14.44 15.43
C ALA A 47 2.96 -13.47 14.35
N TYR A 48 4.01 -13.84 13.60
CA TYR A 48 4.47 -13.07 12.44
C TYR A 48 3.41 -13.00 11.32
N LEU A 49 2.79 -14.13 10.98
CA LEU A 49 1.72 -14.16 9.97
C LEU A 49 0.50 -13.34 10.40
N GLU A 50 0.15 -13.41 11.68
CA GLU A 50 -0.91 -12.60 12.26
C GLU A 50 -0.59 -11.09 12.19
N GLY A 51 0.68 -10.73 12.42
CA GLY A 51 1.17 -9.37 12.24
C GLY A 51 1.01 -8.85 10.82
N LEU A 52 1.30 -9.67 9.80
CA LEU A 52 1.06 -9.32 8.40
C LEU A 52 -0.44 -9.16 8.09
N SER A 53 -1.28 -10.06 8.61
CA SER A 53 -2.72 -10.02 8.40
C SER A 53 -3.35 -8.77 9.03
N ASN A 54 -2.97 -8.45 10.27
CA ASN A 54 -3.41 -7.25 10.97
C ASN A 54 -2.96 -5.98 10.23
N PHE A 55 -1.72 -5.95 9.74
CA PHE A 55 -1.19 -4.84 8.97
C PHE A 55 -2.02 -4.60 7.69
N ASN A 56 -2.34 -5.66 6.94
CA ASN A 56 -3.22 -5.59 5.76
C ASN A 56 -4.58 -4.94 6.11
N GLY A 57 -5.19 -5.35 7.20
CA GLY A 57 -6.47 -4.78 7.67
C GLY A 57 -6.41 -3.26 7.89
N PHE A 58 -5.31 -2.76 8.46
CA PHE A 58 -5.13 -1.31 8.69
C PHE A 58 -4.73 -0.55 7.43
N MET A 59 -3.98 -1.18 6.51
CA MET A 59 -3.59 -0.58 5.23
C MET A 59 -4.80 -0.08 4.44
N VAL A 60 -5.88 -0.85 4.42
CA VAL A 60 -7.14 -0.52 3.72
C VAL A 60 -7.64 0.89 4.04
N PHE A 61 -7.54 1.29 5.31
CA PHE A 61 -8.01 2.60 5.75
C PHE A 61 -6.99 3.72 5.48
N ILE A 62 -5.74 3.48 5.81
CA ILE A 62 -4.72 4.53 5.90
C ILE A 62 -4.24 4.96 4.52
N VAL A 63 -4.13 4.01 3.59
CA VAL A 63 -3.69 4.28 2.21
C VAL A 63 -4.65 5.21 1.48
N GLY A 64 -5.97 5.04 1.67
CA GLY A 64 -6.98 5.90 1.08
C GLY A 64 -6.90 7.34 1.60
N ILE A 65 -6.66 7.51 2.91
CA ILE A 65 -6.45 8.83 3.53
C ILE A 65 -5.19 9.48 2.94
N PHE A 66 -4.08 8.75 2.88
CA PHE A 66 -2.83 9.29 2.36
C PHE A 66 -2.94 9.66 0.88
N ALA A 67 -3.62 8.86 0.05
CA ALA A 67 -3.87 9.17 -1.36
C ALA A 67 -4.65 10.48 -1.52
N GLY A 68 -5.73 10.68 -0.77
CA GLY A 68 -6.52 11.91 -0.78
C GLY A 68 -5.68 13.14 -0.40
N ILE A 69 -4.90 13.06 0.66
CA ILE A 69 -4.05 14.17 1.12
C ILE A 69 -2.93 14.46 0.14
N HIS A 70 -2.19 13.43 -0.28
CA HIS A 70 -0.97 13.60 -1.08
C HIS A 70 -1.26 13.91 -2.56
N VAL A 71 -2.28 13.27 -3.13
CA VAL A 71 -2.60 13.40 -4.56
C VAL A 71 -3.66 14.47 -4.78
N THR A 72 -4.87 14.27 -4.25
CA THR A 72 -5.98 15.20 -4.47
C THR A 72 -5.73 16.55 -3.81
N GLY A 73 -5.13 16.59 -2.62
CA GLY A 73 -4.77 17.83 -1.95
C GLY A 73 -3.80 18.70 -2.74
N ALA A 74 -2.97 18.10 -3.61
CA ALA A 74 -2.09 18.87 -4.50
C ALA A 74 -2.83 19.53 -5.68
N PHE A 75 -3.98 18.97 -6.11
CA PHE A 75 -4.88 19.64 -7.05
C PHE A 75 -5.60 20.79 -6.37
N GLU A 76 -6.19 20.56 -5.21
CA GLU A 76 -6.96 21.54 -4.45
C GLU A 76 -6.12 22.77 -4.04
N THR A 77 -4.86 22.55 -3.67
CA THR A 77 -3.90 23.61 -3.33
C THR A 77 -3.20 24.23 -4.55
N ARG A 78 -3.62 23.90 -5.77
CA ARG A 78 -3.06 24.39 -7.05
C ARG A 78 -1.55 24.14 -7.25
N LYS A 79 -0.94 23.24 -6.49
CA LYS A 79 0.49 22.91 -6.62
C LYS A 79 0.83 22.27 -7.96
N ILE A 80 -0.11 21.49 -8.50
CA ILE A 80 0.05 20.87 -9.82
C ILE A 80 0.01 21.92 -10.92
N GLN A 81 -0.91 22.90 -10.84
CA GLN A 81 -0.98 24.02 -11.77
C GLN A 81 0.33 24.84 -11.75
N ALA A 82 0.83 25.15 -10.57
CA ALA A 82 2.09 25.86 -10.43
C ALA A 82 3.27 25.10 -11.05
N ALA A 83 3.32 23.77 -10.91
CA ALA A 83 4.35 22.93 -11.52
C ALA A 83 4.27 22.91 -13.05
N VAL A 84 3.04 22.94 -13.62
CA VAL A 84 2.83 23.04 -15.08
C VAL A 84 3.23 24.43 -15.59
N MET A 85 2.85 25.50 -14.90
CA MET A 85 3.25 26.87 -15.26
C MET A 85 4.76 27.09 -15.19
N ALA A 86 5.46 26.36 -14.33
CA ALA A 86 6.93 26.33 -14.28
C ALA A 86 7.57 25.54 -15.44
N GLY A 87 6.79 25.12 -16.46
CA GLY A 87 7.30 24.47 -17.68
C GLY A 87 7.49 22.95 -17.56
N ASN A 88 7.04 22.31 -16.47
CA ASN A 88 7.12 20.86 -16.38
C ASN A 88 6.00 20.18 -17.18
N SER A 89 6.34 19.12 -17.93
CA SER A 89 5.34 18.36 -18.66
C SER A 89 4.44 17.58 -17.69
N ARG A 90 3.15 17.47 -18.02
CA ARG A 90 2.12 16.78 -17.19
C ARG A 90 2.53 15.35 -16.84
N ILE A 91 3.12 14.61 -17.80
CA ILE A 91 3.57 13.23 -17.57
C ILE A 91 4.69 13.17 -16.52
N LYS A 92 5.63 14.13 -16.53
CA LYS A 92 6.71 14.17 -15.54
C LYS A 92 6.17 14.44 -14.13
N ILE A 93 5.17 15.32 -14.00
CA ILE A 93 4.51 15.63 -12.73
C ILE A 93 3.76 14.40 -12.23
N LEU A 94 2.96 13.75 -13.09
CA LEU A 94 2.23 12.53 -12.74
C LEU A 94 3.17 11.42 -12.26
N LEU A 95 4.22 11.13 -13.04
CA LEU A 95 5.19 10.10 -12.67
C LEU A 95 5.93 10.43 -11.38
N ALA A 96 6.34 11.69 -11.17
CA ALA A 96 6.98 12.09 -9.93
C ALA A 96 6.06 11.86 -8.73
N LYS A 97 4.78 12.25 -8.84
CA LYS A 97 3.78 11.98 -7.79
C LYS A 97 3.55 10.50 -7.55
N PHE A 98 3.40 9.72 -8.61
CA PHE A 98 3.19 8.27 -8.51
C PHE A 98 4.36 7.60 -7.81
N PHE A 99 5.60 7.89 -8.23
CA PHE A 99 6.79 7.30 -7.60
C PHE A 99 6.97 7.75 -6.15
N THR A 100 6.73 9.03 -5.85
CA THR A 100 6.82 9.51 -4.45
C THR A 100 5.75 8.87 -3.57
N TYR A 101 4.52 8.76 -4.07
CA TYR A 101 3.43 8.10 -3.37
C TYR A 101 3.73 6.63 -3.09
N THR A 102 4.09 5.86 -4.12
CA THR A 102 4.38 4.42 -3.98
C THR A 102 5.61 4.15 -3.11
N ALA A 103 6.65 4.97 -3.23
CA ALA A 103 7.82 4.88 -2.36
C ALA A 103 7.48 5.16 -0.89
N THR A 104 6.60 6.14 -0.62
CA THR A 104 6.14 6.44 0.73
C THR A 104 5.33 5.28 1.31
N ILE A 105 4.42 4.70 0.54
CA ILE A 105 3.63 3.53 0.98
C ILE A 105 4.56 2.34 1.23
N ALA A 106 5.51 2.06 0.34
CA ALA A 106 6.49 1.00 0.55
C ALA A 106 7.30 1.19 1.85
N LEU A 107 7.70 2.43 2.14
CA LEU A 107 8.40 2.77 3.38
C LEU A 107 7.51 2.55 4.61
N PHE A 108 6.26 2.99 4.59
CA PHE A 108 5.33 2.79 5.69
C PHE A 108 5.05 1.31 5.93
N THR A 109 4.84 0.55 4.86
CA THR A 109 4.65 -0.91 4.91
C THR A 109 5.88 -1.60 5.49
N PHE A 110 7.08 -1.22 5.03
CA PHE A 110 8.33 -1.76 5.57
C PHE A 110 8.47 -1.50 7.08
N ILE A 111 8.25 -0.26 7.53
CA ILE A 111 8.35 0.09 8.95
C ILE A 111 7.30 -0.68 9.77
N GLY A 112 6.05 -0.72 9.32
CA GLY A 112 4.98 -1.41 10.03
C GLY A 112 5.21 -2.91 10.16
N ILE A 113 5.67 -3.57 9.08
CA ILE A 113 6.03 -4.99 9.10
C ILE A 113 7.24 -5.23 10.02
N ALA A 114 8.27 -4.39 9.96
CA ALA A 114 9.46 -4.53 10.79
C ALA A 114 9.10 -4.44 12.29
N VAL A 115 8.27 -3.47 12.66
CA VAL A 115 7.79 -3.30 14.05
C VAL A 115 6.93 -4.50 14.48
N SER A 116 5.97 -4.92 13.66
CA SER A 116 5.10 -6.07 13.95
C SER A 116 5.90 -7.36 14.07
N THR A 117 6.89 -7.58 13.19
CA THR A 117 7.78 -8.75 13.23
C THR A 117 8.64 -8.77 14.49
N ALA A 118 9.20 -7.61 14.86
CA ALA A 118 9.99 -7.49 16.09
C ALA A 118 9.14 -7.82 17.34
N ILE A 119 7.90 -7.33 17.41
CA ILE A 119 6.96 -7.63 18.49
C ILE A 119 6.59 -9.10 18.51
N ALA A 120 6.25 -9.70 17.36
CA ALA A 120 5.91 -11.12 17.27
C ALA A 120 7.00 -12.01 17.85
N PHE A 121 8.25 -11.79 17.44
CA PHE A 121 9.38 -12.58 17.93
C PHE A 121 9.81 -12.24 19.37
N TYR A 122 9.63 -10.99 19.79
CA TYR A 122 9.86 -10.62 21.19
C TYR A 122 8.89 -11.33 22.15
N MET A 123 7.62 -11.41 21.78
CA MET A 123 6.57 -11.99 22.63
C MET A 123 6.51 -13.51 22.57
N ARG A 124 6.83 -14.13 21.44
CA ARG A 124 6.64 -15.57 21.19
C ARG A 124 7.94 -16.33 20.90
N GLY A 125 9.05 -15.62 20.89
CA GLY A 125 10.35 -16.21 20.55
C GLY A 125 10.50 -16.54 19.07
N THR A 126 11.70 -16.89 18.68
CA THR A 126 12.02 -17.22 17.27
C THR A 126 11.75 -18.69 16.93
N GLY A 127 11.46 -19.55 17.91
CA GLY A 127 11.08 -20.95 17.68
C GLY A 127 12.13 -21.81 16.95
N GLY A 128 13.42 -21.43 17.05
CA GLY A 128 14.49 -22.17 16.34
C GLY A 128 14.60 -21.81 14.86
N ILE A 129 14.40 -20.55 14.49
CA ILE A 129 14.56 -20.05 13.12
C ILE A 129 15.98 -20.38 12.61
N ASP A 130 16.06 -21.25 11.63
CA ASP A 130 17.28 -21.52 10.86
C ASP A 130 17.46 -20.51 9.70
N GLY A 131 18.60 -20.56 9.01
CA GLY A 131 18.89 -19.64 7.91
C GLY A 131 17.93 -19.77 6.72
N THR A 132 17.33 -20.94 6.50
CA THR A 132 16.35 -21.20 5.45
C THR A 132 15.02 -20.53 5.78
N PHE A 133 14.62 -20.65 7.03
CA PHE A 133 13.40 -20.03 7.55
C PHE A 133 13.50 -18.50 7.57
N ALA A 134 14.64 -17.94 7.96
CA ALA A 134 14.89 -16.51 7.91
C ALA A 134 14.77 -15.94 6.48
N ARG A 135 15.31 -16.66 5.48
CA ARG A 135 15.16 -16.28 4.07
C ARG A 135 13.69 -16.25 3.61
N MET A 136 12.89 -17.22 4.06
CA MET A 136 11.47 -17.30 3.74
C MET A 136 10.69 -16.11 4.35
N ILE A 137 10.97 -15.73 5.58
CA ILE A 137 10.38 -14.58 6.26
C ILE A 137 10.68 -13.29 5.49
N ILE A 138 11.95 -13.07 5.13
CA ILE A 138 12.40 -11.89 4.38
C ILE A 138 11.76 -11.87 2.99
N ALA A 139 11.76 -13.00 2.27
CA ALA A 139 11.14 -13.08 0.94
C ALA A 139 9.64 -12.76 1.00
N ARG A 140 8.92 -13.29 2.01
CA ARG A 140 7.50 -13.00 2.22
C ARG A 140 7.27 -11.53 2.54
N ALA A 141 8.05 -10.93 3.43
CA ALA A 141 7.95 -9.52 3.77
C ALA A 141 8.17 -8.63 2.54
N LEU A 142 9.19 -8.91 1.72
CA LEU A 142 9.46 -8.16 0.48
C LEU A 142 8.31 -8.30 -0.53
N LEU A 143 7.81 -9.52 -0.74
CA LEU A 143 6.69 -9.75 -1.64
C LEU A 143 5.42 -9.05 -1.15
N PHE A 144 5.16 -9.09 0.15
CA PHE A 144 4.04 -8.42 0.78
C PHE A 144 4.12 -6.89 0.59
N ILE A 145 5.31 -6.27 0.78
CA ILE A 145 5.53 -4.84 0.54
C ILE A 145 5.19 -4.47 -0.92
N LEU A 146 5.64 -5.28 -1.89
CA LEU A 146 5.36 -5.05 -3.30
C LEU A 146 3.87 -5.13 -3.61
N VAL A 147 3.19 -6.16 -3.09
CA VAL A 147 1.76 -6.36 -3.29
C VAL A 147 0.94 -5.24 -2.65
N GLU A 148 1.24 -4.86 -1.41
CA GLU A 148 0.56 -3.76 -0.72
C GLU A 148 0.77 -2.42 -1.43
N THR A 149 1.97 -2.18 -1.94
CA THR A 149 2.26 -0.97 -2.74
C THR A 149 1.46 -0.96 -4.04
N ALA A 150 1.32 -2.11 -4.72
CA ALA A 150 0.49 -2.23 -5.92
C ALA A 150 -1.01 -2.09 -5.60
N TYR A 151 -1.46 -2.62 -4.45
CA TYR A 151 -2.83 -2.44 -3.96
C TYR A 151 -3.12 -0.95 -3.72
N SER A 152 -2.19 -0.24 -3.10
CA SER A 152 -2.30 1.20 -2.86
C SER A 152 -2.39 2.04 -4.14
N ALA A 153 -1.85 1.55 -5.25
CA ALA A 153 -1.90 2.26 -6.53
C ALA A 153 -3.35 2.46 -7.03
N ILE A 154 -4.30 1.60 -6.61
CA ILE A 154 -5.73 1.79 -6.88
C ILE A 154 -6.22 3.10 -6.24
N CYS A 155 -5.81 3.37 -5.00
CA CYS A 155 -6.15 4.62 -4.32
C CYS A 155 -5.55 5.86 -5.01
N PHE A 156 -4.32 5.73 -5.55
CA PHE A 156 -3.72 6.78 -6.36
C PHE A 156 -4.55 7.08 -7.60
N LEU A 157 -4.99 6.04 -8.33
CA LEU A 157 -5.85 6.20 -9.50
C LEU A 157 -7.14 6.94 -9.14
N ILE A 158 -7.84 6.51 -8.10
CA ILE A 158 -9.07 7.15 -7.63
C ILE A 158 -8.81 8.62 -7.26
N ALA A 159 -7.74 8.90 -6.51
CA ALA A 159 -7.39 10.24 -6.09
C ALA A 159 -7.08 11.18 -7.27
N MET A 160 -6.59 10.66 -8.39
CA MET A 160 -6.38 11.42 -9.63
C MET A 160 -7.68 11.82 -10.33
N PHE A 161 -8.79 11.11 -10.08
CA PHE A 161 -10.10 11.43 -10.64
C PHE A 161 -10.90 12.41 -9.78
N MET A 162 -10.53 12.60 -8.51
CA MET A 162 -11.24 13.45 -7.56
C MET A 162 -10.66 14.86 -7.52
N ARG A 163 -11.53 15.86 -7.32
CA ARG A 163 -11.14 17.28 -7.23
C ARG A 163 -11.07 17.79 -5.80
N HIS A 164 -11.83 17.19 -4.90
CA HIS A 164 -11.90 17.56 -3.48
C HIS A 164 -11.28 16.49 -2.59
N GLN A 165 -10.38 16.90 -1.71
CA GLN A 165 -9.63 16.02 -0.83
C GLN A 165 -10.56 15.17 0.05
N GLY A 166 -11.57 15.77 0.67
CA GLY A 166 -12.52 15.03 1.52
C GLY A 166 -13.30 13.97 0.76
N ALA A 167 -13.79 14.30 -0.46
CA ALA A 167 -14.48 13.34 -1.32
C ALA A 167 -13.54 12.19 -1.76
N SER A 168 -12.30 12.51 -2.07
CA SER A 168 -11.28 11.52 -2.42
C SER A 168 -11.01 10.55 -1.27
N ILE A 169 -10.84 11.04 -0.06
CA ILE A 169 -10.65 10.21 1.13
C ILE A 169 -11.85 9.30 1.34
N GLY A 170 -13.07 9.86 1.35
CA GLY A 170 -14.29 9.09 1.58
C GLY A 170 -14.50 8.00 0.53
N PHE A 171 -14.31 8.33 -0.75
CA PHE A 171 -14.48 7.36 -1.84
C PHE A 171 -13.40 6.26 -1.80
N ASN A 172 -12.14 6.63 -1.55
CA ASN A 172 -11.06 5.66 -1.38
C ASN A 172 -11.35 4.70 -0.23
N LEU A 173 -11.75 5.20 0.94
CA LEU A 173 -12.11 4.35 2.09
C LEU A 173 -13.23 3.40 1.74
N MET A 174 -14.32 3.89 1.15
CA MET A 174 -15.46 3.07 0.74
C MET A 174 -15.03 1.96 -0.25
N MET A 175 -14.27 2.33 -1.28
CA MET A 175 -13.81 1.38 -2.30
C MET A 175 -12.87 0.33 -1.72
N MET A 176 -11.93 0.72 -0.85
CA MET A 176 -10.99 -0.22 -0.26
C MET A 176 -11.67 -1.19 0.70
N VAL A 177 -12.61 -0.70 1.52
CA VAL A 177 -13.42 -1.57 2.40
C VAL A 177 -14.29 -2.51 1.57
N ALA A 178 -14.98 -2.00 0.53
CA ALA A 178 -15.80 -2.82 -0.34
C ALA A 178 -14.99 -3.92 -1.05
N LEU A 179 -13.81 -3.56 -1.58
CA LEU A 179 -12.94 -4.50 -2.27
C LEU A 179 -12.38 -5.56 -1.31
N SER A 180 -11.92 -5.18 -0.13
CA SER A 180 -11.41 -6.14 0.87
C SER A 180 -12.51 -7.07 1.38
N THR A 181 -13.71 -6.54 1.62
CA THR A 181 -14.88 -7.35 2.01
C THR A 181 -15.29 -8.30 0.88
N ALA A 182 -15.32 -7.83 -0.37
CA ALA A 182 -15.63 -8.66 -1.52
C ALA A 182 -14.63 -9.82 -1.67
N VAL A 183 -13.33 -9.56 -1.50
CA VAL A 183 -12.30 -10.61 -1.52
C VAL A 183 -12.58 -11.64 -0.42
N GLN A 184 -12.82 -11.21 0.82
CA GLN A 184 -13.03 -12.12 1.95
C GLN A 184 -14.29 -12.99 1.77
N LEU A 185 -15.38 -12.41 1.28
CA LEU A 185 -16.65 -13.14 1.10
C LEU A 185 -16.63 -14.09 -0.11
N LEU A 186 -15.93 -13.71 -1.16
CA LEU A 186 -15.97 -14.43 -2.44
C LEU A 186 -14.79 -15.38 -2.65
N ILE A 187 -13.74 -15.31 -1.83
CA ILE A 187 -12.52 -16.12 -1.99
C ILE A 187 -12.79 -17.63 -1.88
N ALA A 188 -13.86 -18.01 -1.18
CA ALA A 188 -14.29 -19.42 -1.09
C ALA A 188 -14.88 -19.95 -2.40
N ASN A 189 -15.27 -19.07 -3.34
CA ASN A 189 -15.77 -19.47 -4.64
C ASN A 189 -14.59 -19.71 -5.60
N PRO A 190 -14.45 -20.92 -6.21
CA PRO A 190 -13.30 -21.25 -7.06
C PRO A 190 -13.12 -20.36 -8.29
N THR A 191 -14.21 -19.78 -8.80
CA THR A 191 -14.15 -18.84 -9.94
C THR A 191 -13.67 -17.46 -9.49
N ALA A 192 -14.18 -16.96 -8.38
CA ALA A 192 -13.80 -15.68 -7.81
C ALA A 192 -12.34 -15.72 -7.30
N GLU A 193 -11.91 -16.82 -6.68
CA GLU A 193 -10.52 -17.03 -6.26
C GLU A 193 -9.54 -16.83 -7.43
N LYS A 194 -9.82 -17.41 -8.60
CA LYS A 194 -8.98 -17.25 -9.79
C LYS A 194 -8.84 -15.77 -10.20
N ILE A 195 -9.92 -15.00 -10.13
CA ILE A 195 -9.90 -13.57 -10.45
C ILE A 195 -9.08 -12.79 -9.40
N PHE A 196 -9.33 -13.03 -8.12
CA PHE A 196 -8.65 -12.34 -7.02
C PHE A 196 -7.16 -12.67 -6.93
N ARG A 197 -6.72 -13.82 -7.44
CA ARG A 197 -5.28 -14.13 -7.58
C ARG A 197 -4.54 -13.20 -8.55
N PHE A 198 -5.25 -12.49 -9.45
CA PHE A 198 -4.65 -11.49 -10.36
C PHE A 198 -4.80 -10.05 -9.88
N ILE A 199 -5.50 -9.82 -8.78
CA ILE A 199 -5.72 -8.48 -8.23
C ILE A 199 -4.87 -8.32 -6.96
N PRO A 200 -4.12 -7.20 -6.78
CA PRO A 200 -3.28 -7.01 -5.59
C PRO A 200 -4.04 -7.16 -4.27
N ALA A 201 -5.31 -6.75 -4.22
CA ALA A 201 -6.17 -6.91 -3.04
C ALA A 201 -6.38 -8.37 -2.61
N GLY A 202 -6.47 -9.30 -3.57
CA GLY A 202 -6.53 -10.73 -3.28
C GLY A 202 -5.13 -11.27 -2.94
N GLN A 203 -4.12 -10.84 -3.68
CA GLN A 203 -2.74 -11.27 -3.45
C GLN A 203 -2.22 -10.89 -2.05
N SER A 204 -2.68 -9.80 -1.47
CA SER A 204 -2.31 -9.42 -0.09
C SER A 204 -2.70 -10.49 0.95
N LEU A 205 -3.82 -11.20 0.73
CA LEU A 205 -4.22 -12.33 1.56
C LEU A 205 -3.46 -13.61 1.21
N PHE A 206 -3.28 -13.92 -0.09
CA PHE A 206 -2.61 -15.14 -0.51
C PHE A 206 -1.13 -15.18 -0.10
N VAL A 207 -0.41 -14.05 -0.15
CA VAL A 207 1.02 -13.98 0.24
C VAL A 207 1.22 -14.30 1.72
N VAL A 208 0.24 -14.04 2.57
CA VAL A 208 0.29 -14.40 3.99
C VAL A 208 0.23 -15.94 4.16
N GLY A 209 -0.61 -16.63 3.39
CA GLY A 209 -0.85 -18.07 3.54
C GLY A 209 0.02 -18.98 2.65
N ASP A 210 0.28 -18.57 1.41
CA ASP A 210 0.88 -19.42 0.37
C ASP A 210 2.10 -18.76 -0.29
N MET A 211 3.28 -19.36 -0.09
CA MET A 211 4.56 -18.98 -0.71
C MET A 211 5.00 -19.97 -1.79
N SER A 212 4.05 -20.63 -2.46
CA SER A 212 4.37 -21.47 -3.62
C SER A 212 4.94 -20.63 -4.77
N ASN A 213 5.82 -21.21 -5.58
CA ASN A 213 6.41 -20.53 -6.75
C ASN A 213 5.34 -19.99 -7.70
N LYS A 214 4.22 -20.72 -7.84
CA LYS A 214 3.09 -20.28 -8.66
C LYS A 214 2.46 -18.99 -8.10
N ASN A 215 2.23 -18.94 -6.80
CA ASN A 215 1.64 -17.75 -6.16
C ASN A 215 2.58 -16.55 -6.18
N ILE A 216 3.87 -16.76 -5.95
CA ILE A 216 4.89 -15.72 -6.08
C ILE A 216 4.89 -15.12 -7.49
N LEU A 217 4.87 -15.97 -8.53
CA LEU A 217 4.85 -15.50 -9.92
C LEU A 217 3.57 -14.71 -10.23
N MET A 218 2.42 -15.17 -9.76
CA MET A 218 1.15 -14.45 -9.93
C MET A 218 1.16 -13.09 -9.21
N ALA A 219 1.69 -13.05 -7.99
CA ALA A 219 1.83 -11.80 -7.24
C ALA A 219 2.74 -10.80 -7.96
N LEU A 220 3.89 -11.24 -8.45
CA LEU A 220 4.80 -10.38 -9.23
C LEU A 220 4.17 -9.90 -10.55
N ALA A 221 3.45 -10.78 -11.25
CA ALA A 221 2.70 -10.40 -12.46
C ALA A 221 1.61 -9.36 -12.16
N SER A 222 0.83 -9.57 -11.10
CA SER A 222 -0.17 -8.62 -10.63
C SER A 222 0.46 -7.26 -10.31
N VAL A 223 1.56 -7.22 -9.55
CA VAL A 223 2.30 -5.99 -9.24
C VAL A 223 2.74 -5.29 -10.52
N ALA A 224 3.37 -5.99 -11.46
CA ALA A 224 3.86 -5.40 -12.71
C ALA A 224 2.72 -4.80 -13.54
N ILE A 225 1.60 -5.51 -13.66
CA ILE A 225 0.42 -5.03 -14.40
C ILE A 225 -0.13 -3.75 -13.77
N PHE A 226 -0.30 -3.70 -12.46
CA PHE A 226 -0.88 -2.53 -11.79
C PHE A 226 0.07 -1.33 -11.79
N PHE A 227 1.38 -1.54 -11.63
CA PHE A 227 2.38 -0.47 -11.74
C PHE A 227 2.49 0.11 -13.15
N ALA A 228 2.15 -0.64 -14.20
CA ALA A 228 2.07 -0.14 -15.56
C ALA A 228 0.71 0.51 -15.86
N ALA A 229 -0.38 -0.15 -15.50
CA ALA A 229 -1.74 0.27 -15.85
C ALA A 229 -2.17 1.56 -15.12
N VAL A 230 -1.86 1.69 -13.83
CA VAL A 230 -2.33 2.83 -13.03
C VAL A 230 -1.77 4.17 -13.53
N PRO A 231 -0.46 4.36 -13.76
CA PRO A 231 0.05 5.60 -14.35
C PRO A 231 -0.48 5.85 -15.76
N ALA A 232 -0.64 4.81 -16.58
CA ALA A 232 -1.18 4.93 -17.92
C ALA A 232 -2.63 5.45 -17.91
N LEU A 233 -3.50 4.85 -17.10
CA LEU A 233 -4.89 5.28 -16.95
C LEU A 233 -4.99 6.68 -16.34
N SER A 234 -4.16 6.98 -15.33
CA SER A 234 -4.09 8.31 -14.72
C SER A 234 -3.67 9.37 -15.74
N PHE A 235 -2.75 9.04 -16.66
CA PHE A 235 -2.30 9.95 -17.70
C PHE A 235 -3.38 10.27 -18.74
N ILE A 236 -4.19 9.28 -19.15
CA ILE A 236 -5.31 9.48 -20.08
C ILE A 236 -6.26 10.55 -19.55
N ARG A 237 -6.53 10.54 -18.26
CA ARG A 237 -7.38 11.53 -17.60
C ARG A 237 -6.67 12.88 -17.46
N PHE A 238 -5.48 12.87 -16.84
CA PHE A 238 -4.73 14.08 -16.54
C PHE A 238 -4.28 14.84 -17.80
N GLY A 239 -4.01 14.14 -18.91
CA GLY A 239 -3.64 14.73 -20.18
C GLY A 239 -4.76 15.58 -20.81
N LYS A 240 -6.02 15.19 -20.59
CA LYS A 240 -7.22 15.84 -21.15
C LYS A 240 -7.84 16.90 -20.23
N GLU A 241 -7.39 17.01 -18.99
CA GLU A 241 -7.96 17.93 -18.02
C GLU A 241 -7.51 19.37 -18.27
N GLU A 242 -8.48 20.30 -18.44
CA GLU A 242 -8.20 21.73 -18.42
C GLU A 242 -7.86 22.14 -17.00
N LEU A 243 -6.63 22.57 -16.77
CA LEU A 243 -6.17 23.11 -15.48
C LEU A 243 -6.64 24.57 -15.39
N LYS A 244 -7.90 24.76 -14.99
CA LYS A 244 -8.46 26.08 -14.67
C LYS A 244 -8.02 26.56 -13.29
#